data_21855d90dfddc9d959e742cec2aaaa00
#
_entry.id   21855d90dfddc9d959e742cec2aaaa00
#
_cell.length_a   1.000
_cell.length_b   1.000
_cell.length_c   1.000
_cell.angle_alpha   90.00
_cell.angle_beta   90.00
_cell.angle_gamma   90.00
#
_symmetry.space_group_name_H-M   'P 1'
#
loop_
_entity.id
_entity.type
_entity.pdbx_description
1 polymer ?
#
loop_
_entity_poly.entity_id
_entity_poly.type
_entity_poly.pdbx_seq_one_letter_code
_entity_poly.pdbx_strand_id
1 'polypeptide(L)' 'VSNDKLPGEEIIGCQGKTLTEHKPEGIVLLNGKNYDAYCEDGLLPKGKPIIVTGKDDFRLRIKEV' A
#
# COMPACT_ATOMS: atom_id res chain seq x y z
N VAL A 1 -9.74 5.00 -14.81
CA VAL A 1 -9.43 4.41 -14.77
C VAL A 1 -8.61 3.86 -14.56
N SER A 2 -8.35 3.73 -14.16
CA SER A 2 -7.52 3.35 -13.99
C SER A 2 -7.40 2.18 -13.98
N ASN A 3 -7.48 1.60 -14.24
CA ASN A 3 -7.32 0.53 -14.32
C ASN A 3 -6.20 0.02 -14.19
N ASP A 4 -5.65 0.42 -13.47
CA ASP A 4 -4.34 0.10 -13.30
C ASP A 4 -4.20 -1.22 -12.69
N LYS A 5 -3.49 -2.10 -13.30
CA LYS A 5 -3.18 -3.36 -12.72
C LYS A 5 -2.21 -3.15 -11.61
N LEU A 6 -2.33 -3.98 -10.58
CA LEU A 6 -1.30 -4.01 -9.58
C LEU A 6 0.01 -4.47 -10.22
N PRO A 7 1.13 -3.94 -9.74
CA PRO A 7 2.44 -4.38 -10.25
C PRO A 7 2.68 -5.83 -9.88
N GLY A 8 3.68 -6.41 -10.47
CA GLY A 8 4.07 -7.78 -10.15
C GLY A 8 4.74 -7.86 -8.79
N GLU A 9 5.33 -9.02 -8.52
CA GLU A 9 5.92 -9.25 -7.20
C GLU A 9 7.12 -8.36 -6.92
N GLU A 10 7.65 -7.71 -7.92
CA GLU A 10 8.77 -6.81 -7.72
C GLU A 10 8.42 -5.64 -6.81
N ILE A 11 7.14 -5.36 -6.61
CA ILE A 11 6.73 -4.30 -5.70
C ILE A 11 6.92 -4.70 -4.24
N ILE A 12 6.99 -6.00 -3.94
CA ILE A 12 7.15 -6.47 -2.58
C ILE A 12 8.52 -6.05 -2.08
N GLY A 13 8.55 -5.44 -0.89
CA GLY A 13 9.79 -4.91 -0.33
C GLY A 13 10.02 -3.44 -0.64
N CYS A 14 9.22 -2.85 -1.53
CA CYS A 14 9.33 -1.43 -1.80
C CYS A 14 8.74 -0.62 -0.67
N GLN A 15 9.30 0.57 -0.47
CA GLN A 15 8.83 1.47 0.57
C GLN A 15 8.06 2.62 -0.04
N GLY A 16 7.08 3.10 0.72
CA GLY A 16 6.29 4.23 0.32
C GLY A 16 5.70 4.88 1.55
N LYS A 17 4.56 5.54 1.38
CA LYS A 17 3.89 6.16 2.51
C LYS A 17 2.39 6.11 2.31
N THR A 18 1.67 6.23 3.44
CA THR A 18 0.23 6.26 3.38
C THR A 18 -0.24 7.63 2.93
N LEU A 19 -1.16 7.67 1.99
CA LEU A 19 -1.79 8.91 1.58
C LEU A 19 -3.07 9.16 2.35
N THR A 20 -3.70 8.09 2.84
CA THR A 20 -4.89 8.18 3.65
C THR A 20 -4.73 7.33 4.89
N GLU A 21 -5.62 7.55 5.85
CA GLU A 21 -5.68 6.68 7.00
C GLU A 21 -6.11 5.27 6.56
N HIS A 22 -5.57 4.25 7.20
CA HIS A 22 -5.92 2.85 6.92
C HIS A 22 -6.65 2.24 8.11
N LYS A 23 -7.86 1.69 7.83
CA LYS A 23 -8.70 1.02 8.83
C LYS A 23 -9.40 -0.18 8.22
N PRO A 24 -8.73 -1.20 7.86
CA PRO A 24 -7.31 -1.33 7.56
C PRO A 24 -6.97 -0.93 6.14
N GLU A 25 -7.93 -0.52 5.33
CA GLU A 25 -7.72 -0.23 3.92
C GLU A 25 -7.55 1.26 3.69
N GLY A 26 -6.76 1.60 2.69
CA GLY A 26 -6.53 2.96 2.31
C GLY A 26 -5.66 3.02 1.07
N ILE A 27 -5.11 4.19 0.84
CA ILE A 27 -4.31 4.47 -0.36
C ILE A 27 -2.87 4.74 0.06
N VAL A 28 -1.93 4.14 -0.66
CA VAL A 28 -0.51 4.39 -0.43
C VAL A 28 0.11 4.97 -1.69
N LEU A 29 1.21 5.68 -1.49
CA LEU A 29 2.00 6.23 -2.59
C LEU A 29 3.27 5.41 -2.70
N LEU A 30 3.50 4.85 -3.88
CA LEU A 30 4.69 4.05 -4.18
C LEU A 30 5.20 4.46 -5.55
N ASN A 31 6.45 4.91 -5.61
CA ASN A 31 7.10 5.25 -6.88
C ASN A 31 6.28 6.25 -7.70
N GLY A 32 5.63 7.20 -7.00
CA GLY A 32 4.85 8.23 -7.67
C GLY A 32 3.47 7.79 -8.10
N LYS A 33 3.04 6.59 -7.72
CA LYS A 33 1.73 6.08 -8.09
C LYS A 33 0.93 5.71 -6.86
N ASN A 34 -0.39 5.81 -6.99
CA ASN A 34 -1.31 5.49 -5.89
C ASN A 34 -1.82 4.08 -6.04
N TYR A 35 -1.86 3.34 -4.96
CA TYR A 35 -2.35 1.97 -4.96
C TYR A 35 -3.26 1.75 -3.77
N ASP A 36 -4.27 0.90 -3.95
CA ASP A 36 -5.06 0.43 -2.83
C ASP A 36 -4.23 -0.53 -2.00
N ALA A 37 -4.30 -0.38 -0.70
CA ALA A 37 -3.52 -1.22 0.20
C ALA A 37 -4.26 -1.42 1.51
N TYR A 38 -3.90 -2.47 2.23
CA TYR A 38 -4.41 -2.66 3.58
C TYR A 38 -3.25 -2.93 4.52
N CYS A 39 -3.43 -2.49 5.76
CA CYS A 39 -2.40 -2.60 6.77
C CYS A 39 -2.59 -3.88 7.57
N GLU A 40 -1.54 -4.68 7.67
CA GLU A 40 -1.62 -5.92 8.44
C GLU A 40 -1.91 -5.66 9.91
N ASP A 41 -1.49 -4.52 10.41
CA ASP A 41 -1.73 -4.17 11.81
C ASP A 41 -3.13 -3.64 12.07
N GLY A 42 -3.89 -3.37 11.03
CA GLY A 42 -5.28 -2.98 11.15
C GLY A 42 -5.55 -1.50 11.27
N LEU A 43 -4.56 -0.71 11.63
CA LEU A 43 -4.76 0.73 11.79
C LEU A 43 -3.45 1.45 11.52
N LEU A 44 -3.49 2.46 10.66
CA LEU A 44 -2.30 3.20 10.31
C LEU A 44 -2.69 4.61 9.91
N PRO A 45 -2.11 5.64 10.54
CA PRO A 45 -2.45 7.02 10.18
C PRO A 45 -1.90 7.38 8.82
N LYS A 46 -2.41 8.46 8.28
CA LYS A 46 -1.93 8.99 7.03
C LYS A 46 -0.52 9.58 7.22
N GLY A 47 0.27 9.51 6.14
CA GLY A 47 1.61 10.11 6.16
C GLY A 47 2.68 9.26 6.79
N LYS A 48 2.42 7.99 7.03
CA LYS A 48 3.40 7.10 7.66
C LYS A 48 4.20 6.33 6.62
N PRO A 49 5.48 6.09 6.89
CA PRO A 49 6.28 5.25 5.97
C PRO A 49 5.83 3.81 6.08
N ILE A 50 5.77 3.15 4.95
CA ILE A 50 5.33 1.77 4.91
C ILE A 50 6.22 0.97 3.98
N ILE A 51 6.16 -0.35 4.13
CA ILE A 51 6.81 -1.27 3.24
C ILE A 51 5.77 -2.29 2.77
N VAL A 52 5.87 -2.67 1.51
CA VAL A 52 4.97 -3.66 0.94
C VAL A 52 5.43 -5.04 1.36
N THR A 53 4.57 -5.79 2.01
CA THR A 53 4.90 -7.14 2.50
C THR A 53 4.33 -8.23 1.62
N GLY A 54 3.38 -7.88 0.75
CA GLY A 54 2.78 -8.85 -0.16
C GLY A 54 1.76 -8.17 -1.02
N LYS A 55 1.06 -8.95 -1.83
CA LYS A 55 -0.01 -8.39 -2.64
C LYS A 55 -1.11 -9.42 -2.82
N ASP A 56 -2.33 -8.91 -2.91
CA ASP A 56 -3.51 -9.71 -3.23
C ASP A 56 -3.93 -9.37 -4.64
N ASP A 57 -5.09 -9.87 -5.05
CA ASP A 57 -5.57 -9.66 -6.41
C ASP A 57 -5.83 -8.20 -6.72
N PHE A 58 -6.28 -7.42 -5.73
CA PHE A 58 -6.74 -6.06 -5.98
C PHE A 58 -6.06 -5.01 -5.13
N ARG A 59 -5.19 -5.42 -4.19
CA ARG A 59 -4.58 -4.43 -3.31
C ARG A 59 -3.28 -5.00 -2.74
N LEU A 60 -2.48 -4.10 -2.21
CA LEU A 60 -1.21 -4.46 -1.63
C LEU A 60 -1.36 -4.68 -0.13
N ARG A 61 -0.50 -5.51 0.42
CA ARG A 61 -0.41 -5.72 1.86
C ARG A 61 0.80 -4.93 2.34
N ILE A 62 0.59 -4.09 3.34
CA ILE A 62 1.63 -3.20 3.82
C ILE A 62 1.74 -3.26 5.33
N LYS A 63 2.87 -2.79 5.84
CA LYS A 63 3.01 -2.55 7.25
C LYS A 63 3.89 -1.32 7.44
N GLU A 64 3.83 -0.75 8.64
CA GLU A 64 4.65 0.41 8.96
C GLU A 64 6.11 0.00 9.06
N VAL A 65 6.97 0.86 8.52
CA VAL A 65 8.41 0.63 8.59
C VAL A 65 8.92 0.88 10.00
#